data_3845ebc3f399b799833bf5c44aade4fc
#
_entry.id   3845ebc3f399b799833bf5c44aade4fc
#
_cell.length_a   1.000
_cell.length_b   1.000
_cell.length_c   1.000
_cell.angle_alpha   90.00
_cell.angle_beta   90.00
_cell.angle_gamma   90.00
#
_symmetry.space_group_name_H-M   'P 1'
#
loop_
_entity.id
_entity.type
_entity.pdbx_description
1 polymer ?
#
loop_
_entity_poly.entity_id
_entity_poly.type
_entity_poly.pdbx_seq_one_letter_code
_entity_poly.pdbx_strand_id
1 'polypeptide(L)'
;MPLFSRPAKKATHLFFATDVHGSERTFRKFINAGKFYKADVIVMGGDIIGKMAIPIIREADGHYRATLQGTQQHIETEAELDKLTERIGILGFYSKIMDEDEYRALAADESAVDAMFHELARARLESWLELAETRLAGTGIKCYITGGNDDYPDVLEALNKSGTESVLACESKVIDIDGQHTMASLGASTPTPWNTPREVTDEELGSMIEALVEQVDDPSRCIFNFHDPPVDSTLDTCPMLDWTTDPPSQIVKAGQVVLYGAGSKSVRQAIETHQPLLGLHGHIHESPGIMKIGRTVCANPGSEYAEGILHGVLVNLADGKVQSYQLTSG
;
A
#
# COMPACT_ATOMS: atom_id res chain seq x y z
N MET A 1 -22.98 -3.44 -48.51
CA MET A 1 -21.74 -3.90 -47.91
C MET A 1 -22.02 -4.06 -46.42
N PRO A 2 -21.81 -5.22 -45.79
CA PRO A 2 -22.00 -5.34 -44.34
C PRO A 2 -20.84 -4.61 -43.64
N LEU A 3 -21.19 -3.62 -42.82
CA LEU A 3 -20.28 -3.03 -41.85
C LEU A 3 -19.85 -4.16 -40.91
N PHE A 4 -18.61 -4.62 -41.04
CA PHE A 4 -17.96 -5.45 -40.02
C PHE A 4 -17.87 -4.61 -38.75
N SER A 5 -18.80 -4.80 -37.85
CA SER A 5 -18.60 -4.31 -36.47
C SER A 5 -17.37 -5.02 -35.91
N ARG A 6 -16.31 -4.25 -35.60
CA ARG A 6 -15.19 -4.78 -34.81
C ARG A 6 -15.81 -5.38 -33.52
N PRO A 7 -15.40 -6.62 -33.15
CA PRO A 7 -15.87 -7.16 -31.89
C PRO A 7 -15.52 -6.11 -30.80
N ALA A 8 -16.48 -5.79 -29.95
CA ALA A 8 -16.26 -4.89 -28.81
C ALA A 8 -15.10 -5.48 -28.02
N LYS A 9 -14.03 -4.69 -27.81
CA LYS A 9 -12.93 -5.13 -27.00
C LYS A 9 -13.44 -5.33 -25.57
N LYS A 10 -13.03 -6.41 -24.93
CA LYS A 10 -13.45 -6.74 -23.56
C LYS A 10 -13.06 -5.59 -22.62
N ALA A 11 -13.98 -5.15 -21.80
CA ALA A 11 -13.69 -4.19 -20.73
C ALA A 11 -12.78 -4.87 -19.68
N THR A 12 -11.86 -4.11 -19.10
CA THR A 12 -10.98 -4.55 -18.01
C THR A 12 -11.47 -3.96 -16.71
N HIS A 13 -11.77 -4.81 -15.74
CA HIS A 13 -12.15 -4.43 -14.39
C HIS A 13 -10.92 -4.46 -13.51
N LEU A 14 -10.53 -3.31 -12.99
CA LEU A 14 -9.38 -3.13 -12.10
C LEU A 14 -9.87 -2.79 -10.69
N PHE A 15 -9.30 -3.44 -9.68
CA PHE A 15 -9.44 -3.06 -8.29
C PHE A 15 -8.08 -2.62 -7.74
N PHE A 16 -8.02 -1.41 -7.21
CA PHE A 16 -6.83 -0.83 -6.60
C PHE A 16 -7.03 -0.67 -5.10
N ALA A 17 -6.01 -1.04 -4.31
CA ALA A 17 -5.89 -0.72 -2.90
C ALA A 17 -4.43 -0.41 -2.57
N THR A 18 -4.19 0.22 -1.43
CA THR A 18 -2.88 0.70 -0.98
C THR A 18 -2.84 0.76 0.55
N ASP A 19 -1.69 1.01 1.14
CA ASP A 19 -1.50 1.35 2.56
C ASP A 19 -2.13 0.31 3.51
N VAL A 20 -1.79 -0.96 3.31
CA VAL A 20 -2.29 -2.05 4.17
C VAL A 20 -1.43 -2.29 5.41
N HIS A 21 -0.22 -1.75 5.44
CA HIS A 21 0.72 -1.70 6.58
C HIS A 21 0.72 -2.95 7.45
N GLY A 22 0.96 -4.11 6.83
CA GLY A 22 1.07 -5.38 7.54
C GLY A 22 -0.24 -5.98 8.06
N SER A 23 -1.40 -5.34 7.82
CA SER A 23 -2.70 -5.82 8.30
C SER A 23 -3.15 -7.11 7.60
N GLU A 24 -3.12 -8.21 8.33
CA GLU A 24 -3.54 -9.53 7.87
C GLU A 24 -4.99 -9.52 7.34
N ARG A 25 -5.87 -8.84 8.03
CA ARG A 25 -7.28 -8.77 7.66
C ARG A 25 -7.47 -8.00 6.37
N THR A 26 -6.82 -6.85 6.25
CA THR A 26 -6.93 -5.97 5.09
C THR A 26 -6.34 -6.61 3.84
N PHE A 27 -5.15 -7.25 3.95
CA PHE A 27 -4.56 -7.97 2.83
C PHE A 27 -5.42 -9.16 2.35
N ARG A 28 -5.99 -9.94 3.30
CA ARG A 28 -6.91 -11.04 2.94
C ARG A 28 -8.16 -10.54 2.23
N LYS A 29 -8.70 -9.39 2.63
CA LYS A 29 -9.82 -8.74 1.94
C LYS A 29 -9.40 -8.28 0.54
N PHE A 30 -8.19 -7.68 0.38
CA PHE A 30 -7.66 -7.28 -0.91
C PHE A 30 -7.60 -8.46 -1.90
N ILE A 31 -7.03 -9.59 -1.51
CA ILE A 31 -6.98 -10.77 -2.39
C ILE A 31 -8.39 -11.28 -2.73
N ASN A 32 -9.33 -11.25 -1.77
CA ASN A 32 -10.70 -11.67 -2.00
C ASN A 32 -11.48 -10.70 -2.91
N ALA A 33 -11.12 -9.41 -2.90
CA ALA A 33 -11.76 -8.36 -3.71
C ALA A 33 -11.72 -8.70 -5.20
N GLY A 34 -10.66 -9.36 -5.68
CA GLY A 34 -10.56 -9.81 -7.07
C GLY A 34 -11.76 -10.64 -7.52
N LYS A 35 -12.11 -11.66 -6.72
CA LYS A 35 -13.30 -12.49 -7.00
C LYS A 35 -14.62 -11.79 -6.69
N PHE A 36 -14.67 -11.06 -5.57
CA PHE A 36 -15.87 -10.39 -5.10
C PHE A 36 -16.37 -9.35 -6.11
N TYR A 37 -15.48 -8.52 -6.61
CA TYR A 37 -15.80 -7.48 -7.60
C TYR A 37 -15.68 -7.96 -9.06
N LYS A 38 -15.32 -9.24 -9.30
CA LYS A 38 -15.07 -9.80 -10.63
C LYS A 38 -14.01 -8.99 -11.39
N ALA A 39 -12.95 -8.56 -10.68
CA ALA A 39 -11.85 -7.85 -11.28
C ALA A 39 -11.00 -8.79 -12.16
N ASP A 40 -10.53 -8.30 -13.30
CA ASP A 40 -9.52 -8.97 -14.12
C ASP A 40 -8.11 -8.70 -13.56
N VAL A 41 -7.95 -7.54 -12.93
CA VAL A 41 -6.67 -7.05 -12.37
C VAL A 41 -6.91 -6.48 -10.97
N ILE A 42 -6.04 -6.85 -10.02
CA ILE A 42 -5.96 -6.21 -8.71
C ILE A 42 -4.57 -5.61 -8.53
N VAL A 43 -4.49 -4.41 -7.95
CA VAL A 43 -3.24 -3.67 -7.76
C VAL A 43 -3.09 -3.25 -6.30
N MET A 44 -1.95 -3.58 -5.71
CA MET A 44 -1.49 -3.08 -4.41
C MET A 44 -0.49 -1.94 -4.63
N GLY A 45 -0.89 -0.74 -4.24
CA GLY A 45 -0.24 0.52 -4.63
C GLY A 45 0.86 1.00 -3.67
N GLY A 46 1.33 0.17 -2.75
CA GLY A 46 2.41 0.52 -1.82
C GLY A 46 2.03 0.43 -0.35
N ASP A 47 3.01 0.67 0.52
CA ASP A 47 2.94 0.60 1.98
C ASP A 47 2.32 -0.71 2.47
N ILE A 48 2.99 -1.80 2.09
CA ILE A 48 2.53 -3.18 2.33
C ILE A 48 2.97 -3.70 3.69
N ILE A 49 4.19 -3.37 4.14
CA ILE A 49 4.73 -3.90 5.39
C ILE A 49 4.22 -3.13 6.60
N GLY A 50 4.20 -3.81 7.76
CA GLY A 50 3.79 -3.22 9.05
C GLY A 50 4.86 -2.33 9.65
N LYS A 51 4.49 -1.60 10.69
CA LYS A 51 5.34 -0.56 11.30
C LYS A 51 5.98 -0.96 12.63
N MET A 52 5.59 -2.11 13.23
CA MET A 52 6.01 -2.44 14.60
C MET A 52 6.05 -3.94 14.84
N ALA A 53 7.02 -4.38 15.65
CA ALA A 53 7.05 -5.71 16.23
C ALA A 53 6.68 -5.64 17.73
N ILE A 54 5.80 -6.53 18.16
CA ILE A 54 5.33 -6.65 19.54
C ILE A 54 5.98 -7.89 20.18
N PRO A 55 6.91 -7.73 21.13
CA PRO A 55 7.42 -8.83 21.92
C PRO A 55 6.33 -9.44 22.81
N ILE A 56 6.18 -10.75 22.75
CA ILE A 56 5.35 -11.54 23.67
C ILE A 56 6.29 -12.36 24.52
N ILE A 57 6.40 -12.02 25.80
CA ILE A 57 7.42 -12.57 26.69
C ILE A 57 6.82 -13.75 27.46
N ARG A 58 7.44 -14.92 27.33
CA ARG A 58 7.10 -16.11 28.10
C ARG A 58 7.69 -15.98 29.50
N GLU A 59 6.86 -16.11 30.53
CA GLU A 59 7.24 -16.05 31.93
C GLU A 59 7.63 -17.46 32.47
N ALA A 60 8.30 -17.49 33.62
CA ALA A 60 8.81 -18.74 34.20
C ALA A 60 7.70 -19.71 34.64
N ASP A 61 6.49 -19.22 34.90
CA ASP A 61 5.31 -20.01 35.25
C ASP A 61 4.56 -20.55 34.02
N GLY A 62 5.02 -20.24 32.80
CA GLY A 62 4.44 -20.69 31.55
C GLY A 62 3.39 -19.74 30.96
N HIS A 63 3.05 -18.64 31.64
CA HIS A 63 2.20 -17.60 31.13
C HIS A 63 2.97 -16.65 30.18
N TYR A 64 2.25 -15.68 29.58
CA TYR A 64 2.86 -14.70 28.70
C TYR A 64 2.45 -13.29 29.10
N ARG A 65 3.29 -12.34 28.78
CA ARG A 65 2.97 -10.91 28.86
C ARG A 65 3.37 -10.16 27.60
N ALA A 66 2.63 -9.13 27.26
CA ALA A 66 2.96 -8.23 26.15
C ALA A 66 2.45 -6.83 26.47
N THR A 67 2.97 -5.82 25.77
CA THR A 67 2.40 -4.48 25.80
C THR A 67 1.86 -4.15 24.42
N LEU A 68 0.55 -3.91 24.30
CA LEU A 68 -0.09 -3.56 23.06
C LEU A 68 -0.80 -2.21 23.21
N GLN A 69 -0.43 -1.23 22.38
CA GLN A 69 -1.00 0.13 22.41
C GLN A 69 -0.96 0.75 23.83
N GLY A 70 0.19 0.62 24.52
CA GLY A 70 0.40 1.13 25.88
C GLY A 70 -0.30 0.35 27.00
N THR A 71 -1.06 -0.70 26.67
CA THR A 71 -1.76 -1.52 27.67
C THR A 71 -1.04 -2.85 27.85
N GLN A 72 -0.72 -3.17 29.11
CA GLN A 72 -0.18 -4.49 29.44
C GLN A 72 -1.27 -5.58 29.29
N GLN A 73 -0.85 -6.68 28.67
CA GLN A 73 -1.66 -7.88 28.47
C GLN A 73 -1.01 -9.02 29.29
N HIS A 74 -1.81 -9.71 30.08
CA HIS A 74 -1.45 -10.96 30.74
C HIS A 74 -2.22 -12.08 30.08
N ILE A 75 -1.53 -13.15 29.70
CA ILE A 75 -2.06 -14.24 28.88
C ILE A 75 -1.77 -15.54 29.63
N GLU A 76 -2.81 -16.23 30.03
CA GLU A 76 -2.73 -17.45 30.84
C GLU A 76 -2.96 -18.71 30.00
N THR A 77 -3.56 -18.59 28.82
CA THR A 77 -3.95 -19.71 27.97
C THR A 77 -3.49 -19.54 26.52
N GLU A 78 -3.24 -20.64 25.81
CA GLU A 78 -2.95 -20.63 24.37
C GLU A 78 -4.07 -19.94 23.56
N ALA A 79 -5.32 -20.11 23.94
CA ALA A 79 -6.45 -19.47 23.26
C ALA A 79 -6.45 -17.93 23.41
N GLU A 80 -5.93 -17.42 24.51
CA GLU A 80 -5.72 -15.97 24.68
C GLU A 80 -4.50 -15.49 23.90
N LEU A 81 -3.44 -16.29 23.84
CA LEU A 81 -2.26 -16.03 23.02
C LEU A 81 -2.64 -15.92 21.53
N ASP A 82 -3.41 -16.88 21.03
CA ASP A 82 -3.92 -16.86 19.65
C ASP A 82 -4.74 -15.60 19.36
N LYS A 83 -5.64 -15.20 20.27
CA LYS A 83 -6.44 -13.98 20.13
C LYS A 83 -5.57 -12.71 20.12
N LEU A 84 -4.56 -12.65 21.00
CA LEU A 84 -3.64 -11.52 21.02
C LEU A 84 -2.84 -11.43 19.71
N THR A 85 -2.30 -12.55 19.26
CA THR A 85 -1.54 -12.65 18.00
C THR A 85 -2.40 -12.27 16.79
N GLU A 86 -3.66 -12.74 16.74
CA GLU A 86 -4.61 -12.32 15.72
C GLU A 86 -4.86 -10.82 15.76
N ARG A 87 -5.10 -10.25 16.96
CA ARG A 87 -5.30 -8.81 17.12
C ARG A 87 -4.08 -7.99 16.68
N ILE A 88 -2.87 -8.42 17.06
CA ILE A 88 -1.62 -7.79 16.62
C ILE A 88 -1.54 -7.80 15.08
N GLY A 89 -1.86 -8.92 14.44
CA GLY A 89 -1.87 -9.05 12.99
C GLY A 89 -2.94 -8.17 12.29
N ILE A 90 -4.11 -7.99 12.90
CA ILE A 90 -5.15 -7.08 12.36
C ILE A 90 -4.67 -5.63 12.38
N LEU A 91 -3.99 -5.21 13.46
CA LEU A 91 -3.43 -3.88 13.60
C LEU A 91 -2.23 -3.61 12.65
N GLY A 92 -1.79 -4.62 11.90
CA GLY A 92 -0.64 -4.50 11.01
C GLY A 92 0.71 -4.69 11.69
N PHE A 93 0.73 -5.12 12.94
CA PHE A 93 1.95 -5.38 13.68
C PHE A 93 2.40 -6.83 13.55
N TYR A 94 3.66 -7.08 13.88
CA TYR A 94 4.24 -8.42 13.95
C TYR A 94 4.33 -8.85 15.41
N SER A 95 4.20 -10.15 15.70
CA SER A 95 4.41 -10.70 17.03
C SER A 95 5.64 -11.61 17.04
N LYS A 96 6.42 -11.54 18.11
CA LYS A 96 7.54 -12.45 18.35
C LYS A 96 7.46 -12.95 19.78
N ILE A 97 7.30 -14.28 19.94
CA ILE A 97 7.37 -14.91 21.26
C ILE A 97 8.84 -15.14 21.58
N MET A 98 9.25 -14.77 22.79
CA MET A 98 10.61 -14.92 23.31
C MET A 98 10.60 -15.07 24.83
N ASP A 99 11.69 -15.49 25.40
CA ASP A 99 11.88 -15.48 26.87
C ASP A 99 12.41 -14.13 27.38
N GLU A 100 12.52 -13.99 28.69
CA GLU A 100 12.98 -12.74 29.34
C GLU A 100 14.43 -12.39 29.01
N ASP A 101 15.31 -13.41 28.89
CA ASP A 101 16.72 -13.19 28.59
C ASP A 101 16.93 -12.79 27.12
N GLU A 102 16.19 -13.45 26.20
CA GLU A 102 16.13 -13.07 24.79
C GLU A 102 15.62 -11.62 24.63
N TYR A 103 14.55 -11.26 25.34
CA TYR A 103 14.01 -9.91 25.31
C TYR A 103 15.01 -8.85 25.79
N ARG A 104 15.72 -9.13 26.91
CA ARG A 104 16.73 -8.19 27.42
C ARG A 104 17.92 -8.04 26.48
N ALA A 105 18.37 -9.16 25.91
CA ALA A 105 19.45 -9.14 24.91
C ALA A 105 19.06 -8.32 23.69
N LEU A 106 17.84 -8.52 23.17
CA LEU A 106 17.29 -7.79 22.03
C LEU A 106 17.14 -6.29 22.33
N ALA A 107 16.56 -5.95 23.49
CA ALA A 107 16.34 -4.56 23.88
C ALA A 107 17.64 -3.75 24.13
N ALA A 108 18.77 -4.43 24.29
CA ALA A 108 20.09 -3.83 24.45
C ALA A 108 20.81 -3.57 23.10
N ASP A 109 20.29 -4.07 22.00
CA ASP A 109 20.92 -3.99 20.67
C ASP A 109 19.91 -3.54 19.60
N GLU A 110 19.97 -2.25 19.24
CA GLU A 110 19.07 -1.67 18.24
C GLU A 110 19.19 -2.36 16.88
N SER A 111 20.38 -2.76 16.49
CA SER A 111 20.58 -3.46 15.21
C SER A 111 19.95 -4.86 15.19
N ALA A 112 19.90 -5.53 16.33
CA ALA A 112 19.19 -6.80 16.47
C ALA A 112 17.67 -6.63 16.43
N VAL A 113 17.15 -5.51 16.96
CA VAL A 113 15.72 -5.15 16.85
C VAL A 113 15.35 -4.92 15.39
N ASP A 114 16.13 -4.15 14.65
CA ASP A 114 15.91 -3.88 13.23
C ASP A 114 15.97 -5.17 12.41
N ALA A 115 17.00 -6.00 12.64
CA ALA A 115 17.14 -7.28 11.94
C ALA A 115 15.94 -8.21 12.19
N MET A 116 15.47 -8.30 13.43
CA MET A 116 14.28 -9.08 13.79
C MET A 116 13.03 -8.51 13.10
N PHE A 117 12.87 -7.20 13.07
CA PHE A 117 11.73 -6.57 12.40
C PHE A 117 11.71 -6.91 10.90
N HIS A 118 12.84 -6.76 10.21
CA HIS A 118 12.98 -7.11 8.79
C HIS A 118 12.70 -8.59 8.51
N GLU A 119 13.15 -9.49 9.39
CA GLU A 119 12.86 -10.92 9.29
C GLU A 119 11.34 -11.18 9.38
N LEU A 120 10.67 -10.61 10.37
CA LEU A 120 9.22 -10.76 10.57
C LEU A 120 8.41 -10.16 9.41
N ALA A 121 8.81 -8.99 8.93
CA ALA A 121 8.18 -8.32 7.80
C ALA A 121 8.31 -9.16 6.51
N ARG A 122 9.52 -9.70 6.26
CA ARG A 122 9.78 -10.57 5.11
C ARG A 122 8.96 -11.86 5.20
N ALA A 123 8.94 -12.52 6.35
CA ALA A 123 8.17 -13.73 6.55
C ALA A 123 6.66 -13.49 6.33
N ARG A 124 6.13 -12.36 6.79
CA ARG A 124 4.75 -11.95 6.53
C ARG A 124 4.49 -11.78 5.04
N LEU A 125 5.34 -11.04 4.34
CA LEU A 125 5.21 -10.79 2.91
C LEU A 125 5.27 -12.10 2.12
N GLU A 126 6.23 -12.98 2.40
CA GLU A 126 6.34 -14.30 1.77
C GLU A 126 5.07 -15.14 1.97
N SER A 127 4.55 -15.20 3.19
CA SER A 127 3.28 -15.89 3.50
C SER A 127 2.08 -15.29 2.73
N TRP A 128 2.06 -13.98 2.55
CA TRP A 128 1.03 -13.29 1.78
C TRP A 128 1.11 -13.59 0.28
N LEU A 129 2.32 -13.68 -0.27
CA LEU A 129 2.53 -14.06 -1.66
C LEU A 129 2.05 -15.49 -1.92
N GLU A 130 2.36 -16.44 -1.03
CA GLU A 130 1.87 -17.82 -1.09
C GLU A 130 0.33 -17.88 -1.01
N LEU A 131 -0.27 -17.12 -0.09
CA LEU A 131 -1.72 -17.01 0.04
C LEU A 131 -2.36 -16.46 -1.23
N ALA A 132 -1.79 -15.37 -1.78
CA ALA A 132 -2.30 -14.71 -2.99
C ALA A 132 -2.24 -15.68 -4.17
N GLU A 133 -1.09 -16.34 -4.38
CA GLU A 133 -0.92 -17.32 -5.45
C GLU A 133 -1.93 -18.46 -5.34
N THR A 134 -2.05 -19.06 -4.14
CA THR A 134 -3.00 -20.16 -3.88
C THR A 134 -4.45 -19.75 -4.21
N ARG A 135 -4.83 -18.52 -3.92
CA ARG A 135 -6.21 -18.03 -4.12
C ARG A 135 -6.50 -17.56 -5.53
N LEU A 136 -5.49 -17.08 -6.24
CA LEU A 136 -5.63 -16.52 -7.59
C LEU A 136 -5.29 -17.53 -8.68
N ALA A 137 -4.57 -18.60 -8.38
CA ALA A 137 -4.24 -19.65 -9.34
C ALA A 137 -5.48 -20.15 -10.10
N GLY A 138 -5.38 -20.20 -11.43
CA GLY A 138 -6.46 -20.67 -12.30
C GLY A 138 -7.70 -19.76 -12.40
N THR A 139 -7.71 -18.59 -11.73
CA THR A 139 -8.83 -17.65 -11.82
C THR A 139 -8.76 -16.71 -13.03
N GLY A 140 -7.56 -16.54 -13.59
CA GLY A 140 -7.26 -15.54 -14.62
C GLY A 140 -7.04 -14.11 -14.09
N ILE A 141 -7.21 -13.88 -12.77
CA ILE A 141 -6.97 -12.57 -12.12
C ILE A 141 -5.45 -12.36 -12.00
N LYS A 142 -4.98 -11.20 -12.43
CA LYS A 142 -3.59 -10.77 -12.20
C LYS A 142 -3.52 -9.84 -10.99
N CYS A 143 -2.54 -10.07 -10.13
CA CYS A 143 -2.25 -9.26 -8.96
C CYS A 143 -0.90 -8.58 -9.13
N TYR A 144 -0.90 -7.26 -9.20
CA TYR A 144 0.32 -6.46 -9.28
C TYR A 144 0.59 -5.80 -7.94
N ILE A 145 1.85 -5.86 -7.49
CA ILE A 145 2.27 -5.32 -6.19
C ILE A 145 3.46 -4.41 -6.41
N THR A 146 3.37 -3.18 -5.89
CA THR A 146 4.49 -2.24 -5.75
C THR A 146 4.71 -1.91 -4.29
N GLY A 147 5.93 -1.51 -3.89
CA GLY A 147 6.17 -0.96 -2.56
C GLY A 147 5.71 0.48 -2.44
N GLY A 148 5.62 1.00 -1.22
CA GLY A 148 5.46 2.41 -0.88
C GLY A 148 6.71 2.97 -0.20
N ASN A 149 6.62 4.18 0.36
CA ASN A 149 7.76 4.79 1.03
C ASN A 149 8.14 4.12 2.36
N ASP A 150 7.18 3.52 3.05
CA ASP A 150 7.39 2.80 4.33
C ASP A 150 8.00 1.39 4.14
N ASP A 151 8.09 0.91 2.91
CA ASP A 151 8.52 -0.46 2.63
C ASP A 151 10.05 -0.55 2.47
N TYR A 152 10.70 -1.39 3.29
CA TYR A 152 12.15 -1.60 3.24
C TYR A 152 12.58 -2.34 1.96
N PRO A 153 13.58 -1.84 1.22
CA PRO A 153 14.01 -2.45 -0.06
C PRO A 153 14.40 -3.92 0.05
N ASP A 154 15.09 -4.31 1.13
CA ASP A 154 15.53 -5.68 1.37
C ASP A 154 14.34 -6.63 1.65
N VAL A 155 13.27 -6.14 2.28
CA VAL A 155 12.02 -6.89 2.48
C VAL A 155 11.29 -7.06 1.15
N LEU A 156 11.22 -5.98 0.34
CA LEU A 156 10.59 -6.02 -0.98
C LEU A 156 11.27 -6.96 -1.97
N GLU A 157 12.53 -7.37 -1.74
CA GLU A 157 13.18 -8.42 -2.54
C GLU A 157 12.37 -9.73 -2.59
N ALA A 158 11.56 -10.01 -1.58
CA ALA A 158 10.66 -11.16 -1.57
C ALA A 158 9.68 -11.16 -2.76
N LEU A 159 9.23 -9.98 -3.21
CA LEU A 159 8.35 -9.85 -4.39
C LEU A 159 9.00 -10.38 -5.67
N ASN A 160 10.31 -10.20 -5.81
CA ASN A 160 11.06 -10.64 -7.00
C ASN A 160 11.31 -12.16 -7.02
N LYS A 161 11.26 -12.82 -5.86
CA LYS A 161 11.47 -14.26 -5.73
C LYS A 161 10.20 -15.08 -5.99
N SER A 162 9.04 -14.44 -5.92
CA SER A 162 7.76 -15.14 -6.02
C SER A 162 7.44 -15.72 -7.40
N GLY A 163 8.04 -15.23 -8.48
CA GLY A 163 8.08 -15.83 -9.84
C GLY A 163 6.80 -16.52 -10.34
N THR A 164 5.64 -16.07 -9.87
CA THR A 164 4.35 -16.73 -10.08
C THR A 164 3.63 -16.16 -11.30
N GLU A 165 2.66 -16.90 -11.83
CA GLU A 165 1.87 -16.43 -12.98
C GLU A 165 0.82 -15.39 -12.58
N SER A 166 0.36 -15.41 -11.31
CA SER A 166 -0.77 -14.60 -10.86
C SER A 166 -0.34 -13.37 -10.06
N VAL A 167 0.80 -13.42 -9.35
CA VAL A 167 1.30 -12.35 -8.49
C VAL A 167 2.63 -11.82 -9.03
N LEU A 168 2.68 -10.53 -9.35
CA LEU A 168 3.75 -9.92 -10.11
C LEU A 168 4.21 -8.61 -9.44
N ALA A 169 5.53 -8.47 -9.22
CA ALA A 169 6.13 -7.22 -8.79
C ALA A 169 6.16 -6.22 -9.94
N CYS A 170 5.65 -5.01 -9.71
CA CYS A 170 5.57 -3.96 -10.73
C CYS A 170 6.35 -2.67 -10.38
N GLU A 171 7.07 -2.64 -9.27
CA GLU A 171 7.87 -1.49 -8.82
C GLU A 171 8.88 -1.06 -9.86
N SER A 172 8.93 0.25 -10.18
CA SER A 172 9.82 0.87 -11.15
C SER A 172 9.76 0.23 -12.54
N LYS A 173 8.57 -0.21 -12.96
CA LYS A 173 8.35 -0.87 -14.25
C LYS A 173 7.15 -0.30 -14.98
N VAL A 174 7.21 -0.36 -16.31
CA VAL A 174 6.04 -0.21 -17.19
C VAL A 174 5.61 -1.61 -17.63
N ILE A 175 4.38 -1.97 -17.33
CA ILE A 175 3.84 -3.31 -17.58
C ILE A 175 2.57 -3.23 -18.42
N ASP A 176 2.33 -4.23 -19.27
CA ASP A 176 1.05 -4.43 -19.96
C ASP A 176 0.09 -5.16 -19.00
N ILE A 177 -1.10 -4.60 -18.77
CA ILE A 177 -2.07 -5.20 -17.85
C ILE A 177 -3.14 -6.02 -18.57
N ASP A 178 -3.43 -5.75 -19.87
CA ASP A 178 -4.54 -6.38 -20.58
C ASP A 178 -4.41 -6.38 -22.12
N GLY A 179 -3.26 -6.05 -22.67
CA GLY A 179 -3.02 -5.91 -24.12
C GLY A 179 -3.53 -4.61 -24.72
N GLN A 180 -4.08 -3.70 -23.93
CA GLN A 180 -4.62 -2.40 -24.36
C GLN A 180 -4.13 -1.24 -23.49
N HIS A 181 -3.84 -1.52 -22.23
CA HIS A 181 -3.46 -0.54 -21.23
C HIS A 181 -2.15 -0.95 -20.56
N THR A 182 -1.29 0.02 -20.32
CA THR A 182 -0.06 -0.16 -19.55
C THR A 182 -0.20 0.47 -18.17
N MET A 183 0.66 0.08 -17.24
CA MET A 183 0.77 0.69 -15.92
C MET A 183 2.24 0.95 -15.60
N ALA A 184 2.56 2.20 -15.27
CA ALA A 184 3.85 2.63 -14.75
C ALA A 184 3.73 2.77 -13.23
N SER A 185 4.58 2.06 -12.46
CA SER A 185 4.48 2.02 -11.01
C SER A 185 5.73 2.57 -10.34
N LEU A 186 5.57 3.43 -9.33
CA LEU A 186 6.65 4.02 -8.54
C LEU A 186 6.18 4.22 -7.09
N GLY A 187 6.92 3.62 -6.14
CA GLY A 187 6.55 3.63 -4.74
C GLY A 187 7.31 4.62 -3.86
N ALA A 188 8.31 5.35 -4.39
CA ALA A 188 8.99 6.39 -3.64
C ALA A 188 8.06 7.58 -3.38
N SER A 189 8.30 8.30 -2.28
CA SER A 189 7.60 9.55 -1.94
C SER A 189 8.57 10.70 -1.67
N THR A 190 8.02 11.91 -1.60
CA THR A 190 8.69 13.08 -1.03
C THR A 190 8.88 12.91 0.48
N PRO A 191 9.82 13.67 1.11
CA PRO A 191 10.12 13.52 2.53
C PRO A 191 8.91 13.75 3.44
N THR A 192 8.73 12.84 4.40
CA THR A 192 7.74 12.96 5.47
C THR A 192 8.44 13.26 6.80
N PRO A 193 7.69 13.67 7.82
CA PRO A 193 8.25 13.82 9.15
C PRO A 193 8.75 12.52 9.82
N TRP A 194 8.38 11.36 9.26
CA TRP A 194 8.76 10.03 9.81
C TRP A 194 10.05 9.47 9.23
N ASN A 195 10.61 10.12 8.19
CA ASN A 195 11.87 9.74 7.58
C ASN A 195 11.91 8.25 7.20
N THR A 196 10.98 7.87 6.35
CA THR A 196 10.77 6.48 5.94
C THR A 196 11.81 6.00 4.92
N PRO A 197 11.98 4.67 4.72
CA PRO A 197 13.12 4.11 3.97
C PRO A 197 13.25 4.53 2.51
N ARG A 198 12.15 4.93 1.86
CA ARG A 198 12.15 5.19 0.41
C ARG A 198 11.68 6.61 0.07
N GLU A 199 12.00 7.55 0.94
CA GLU A 199 11.83 8.98 0.69
C GLU A 199 13.00 9.54 -0.11
N VAL A 200 12.67 10.40 -1.07
CA VAL A 200 13.63 11.11 -1.93
C VAL A 200 13.22 12.57 -2.07
N THR A 201 14.12 13.45 -2.51
CA THR A 201 13.72 14.84 -2.82
C THR A 201 12.71 14.87 -3.97
N ASP A 202 11.88 15.93 -4.05
CA ASP A 202 10.88 16.03 -5.12
C ASP A 202 11.53 16.09 -6.51
N GLU A 203 12.75 16.64 -6.62
CA GLU A 203 13.55 16.66 -7.84
C GLU A 203 14.03 15.27 -8.24
N GLU A 204 14.48 14.46 -7.28
CA GLU A 204 14.86 13.07 -7.51
C GLU A 204 13.66 12.23 -7.92
N LEU A 205 12.51 12.41 -7.23
CA LEU A 205 11.25 11.75 -7.58
C LEU A 205 10.84 12.12 -9.01
N GLY A 206 10.95 13.39 -9.40
CA GLY A 206 10.72 13.85 -10.76
C GLY A 206 11.59 13.15 -11.78
N SER A 207 12.89 13.01 -11.48
CA SER A 207 13.84 12.31 -12.36
C SER A 207 13.50 10.82 -12.52
N MET A 208 13.07 10.16 -11.43
CA MET A 208 12.62 8.76 -11.47
C MET A 208 11.34 8.60 -12.30
N ILE A 209 10.39 9.53 -12.17
CA ILE A 209 9.14 9.55 -12.94
C ILE A 209 9.46 9.71 -14.44
N GLU A 210 10.25 10.67 -14.82
CA GLU A 210 10.61 10.91 -16.25
C GLU A 210 11.30 9.68 -16.85
N ALA A 211 12.28 9.08 -16.17
CA ALA A 211 12.96 7.86 -16.63
C ALA A 211 11.99 6.67 -16.81
N LEU A 212 10.91 6.61 -16.01
CA LEU A 212 9.88 5.60 -16.13
C LEU A 212 8.92 5.92 -17.28
N VAL A 213 8.51 7.17 -17.41
CA VAL A 213 7.56 7.64 -18.44
C VAL A 213 8.17 7.59 -19.84
N GLU A 214 9.50 7.79 -20.01
CA GLU A 214 10.21 7.58 -21.26
C GLU A 214 10.04 6.18 -21.87
N GLN A 215 9.66 5.18 -21.05
CA GLN A 215 9.38 3.81 -21.47
C GLN A 215 7.91 3.59 -21.88
N VAL A 216 7.07 4.62 -21.76
CA VAL A 216 5.64 4.55 -22.06
C VAL A 216 5.39 4.99 -23.49
N ASP A 217 4.96 4.09 -24.37
CA ASP A 217 4.67 4.40 -25.78
C ASP A 217 3.48 5.37 -25.95
N ASP A 218 2.42 5.19 -25.16
CA ASP A 218 1.18 6.01 -25.23
C ASP A 218 0.67 6.33 -23.82
N PRO A 219 1.03 7.50 -23.25
CA PRO A 219 0.52 7.92 -21.94
C PRO A 219 -1.00 7.96 -21.84
N SER A 220 -1.71 8.20 -22.96
CA SER A 220 -3.18 8.22 -22.96
C SER A 220 -3.82 6.86 -22.65
N ARG A 221 -3.03 5.79 -22.65
CA ARG A 221 -3.43 4.42 -22.31
C ARG A 221 -2.67 3.89 -21.09
N CYS A 222 -1.82 4.72 -20.48
CA CYS A 222 -1.03 4.35 -19.33
C CYS A 222 -1.71 4.77 -18.02
N ILE A 223 -1.67 3.90 -17.02
CA ILE A 223 -2.03 4.18 -15.64
C ILE A 223 -0.75 4.58 -14.91
N PHE A 224 -0.75 5.72 -14.24
CA PHE A 224 0.31 6.10 -13.30
C PHE A 224 -0.08 5.60 -11.92
N ASN A 225 0.55 4.53 -11.46
CA ASN A 225 0.46 3.98 -10.12
C ASN A 225 1.63 4.53 -9.31
N PHE A 226 1.54 5.79 -8.92
CA PHE A 226 2.56 6.49 -8.14
C PHE A 226 2.06 6.65 -6.71
N HIS A 227 2.79 6.09 -5.75
CA HIS A 227 2.37 6.03 -4.36
C HIS A 227 2.11 7.43 -3.79
N ASP A 228 3.06 8.37 -3.99
CA ASP A 228 2.91 9.77 -3.59
C ASP A 228 1.81 10.45 -4.44
N PRO A 229 0.81 11.09 -3.82
CA PRO A 229 -0.25 11.79 -4.56
C PRO A 229 0.24 13.14 -5.13
N PRO A 230 -0.42 13.66 -6.19
CA PRO A 230 -0.11 14.98 -6.71
C PRO A 230 -0.48 16.08 -5.73
N VAL A 231 0.41 17.08 -5.54
CA VAL A 231 0.18 18.22 -4.65
C VAL A 231 -1.05 19.04 -5.07
N ASP A 232 -1.71 19.68 -4.12
CA ASP A 232 -2.90 20.53 -4.33
C ASP A 232 -4.03 19.81 -5.08
N SER A 233 -4.22 18.53 -4.78
CA SER A 233 -5.17 17.66 -5.46
C SER A 233 -6.35 17.22 -4.59
N THR A 234 -6.43 17.65 -3.34
CA THR A 234 -7.32 17.11 -2.31
C THR A 234 -7.09 15.63 -1.97
N LEU A 235 -6.29 14.91 -2.76
CA LEU A 235 -5.85 13.54 -2.49
C LEU A 235 -4.62 13.49 -1.57
N ASP A 236 -4.06 14.66 -1.27
CA ASP A 236 -2.82 14.90 -0.53
C ASP A 236 -3.03 15.71 0.75
N THR A 237 -4.27 15.95 1.15
CA THR A 237 -4.60 16.82 2.28
C THR A 237 -4.48 16.07 3.60
N CYS A 238 -3.60 16.54 4.50
CA CYS A 238 -3.46 15.95 5.83
C CYS A 238 -3.39 17.03 6.94
N PRO A 239 -3.60 16.63 8.21
CA PRO A 239 -3.43 17.52 9.35
C PRO A 239 -1.99 18.01 9.50
N MET A 240 -1.82 19.32 9.73
CA MET A 240 -0.54 19.86 10.13
C MET A 240 -0.25 19.49 11.59
N LEU A 241 0.95 18.97 11.86
CA LEU A 241 1.35 18.50 13.19
C LEU A 241 2.28 19.49 13.89
N ASP A 242 2.09 19.63 15.20
CA ASP A 242 3.02 20.28 16.11
C ASP A 242 4.02 19.23 16.62
N TRP A 243 5.25 19.33 16.17
CA TRP A 243 6.36 18.44 16.50
C TRP A 243 7.06 18.82 17.82
N THR A 244 6.61 19.87 18.49
CA THR A 244 7.12 20.24 19.83
C THR A 244 6.49 19.41 20.95
N THR A 245 5.46 18.63 20.63
CA THR A 245 4.77 17.71 21.55
C THR A 245 5.17 16.26 21.27
N ASP A 246 5.14 15.41 22.30
CA ASP A 246 5.39 13.96 22.20
C ASP A 246 4.21 13.19 22.85
N PRO A 247 3.39 12.46 22.07
CA PRO A 247 3.41 12.38 20.61
C PRO A 247 3.04 13.70 19.91
N PRO A 248 3.42 13.88 18.63
CA PRO A 248 3.02 15.05 17.85
C PRO A 248 1.51 15.23 17.82
N SER A 249 1.05 16.47 18.01
CA SER A 249 -0.37 16.79 18.08
C SER A 249 -0.83 17.62 16.88
N GLN A 250 -2.11 17.52 16.51
CA GLN A 250 -2.66 18.31 15.40
C GLN A 250 -2.71 19.80 15.78
N ILE A 251 -2.27 20.66 14.87
CA ILE A 251 -2.40 22.11 15.04
C ILE A 251 -3.85 22.51 14.81
N VAL A 252 -4.43 23.17 15.85
CA VAL A 252 -5.81 23.68 15.80
C VAL A 252 -5.78 25.20 15.84
N LYS A 253 -6.46 25.85 14.89
CA LYS A 253 -6.68 27.31 14.86
C LYS A 253 -8.17 27.62 14.80
N ALA A 254 -8.64 28.49 15.70
CA ALA A 254 -10.05 28.84 15.81
C ALA A 254 -11.01 27.64 15.92
N GLY A 255 -10.57 26.55 16.60
CA GLY A 255 -11.36 25.34 16.77
C GLY A 255 -11.37 24.38 15.56
N GLN A 256 -10.59 24.66 14.52
CA GLN A 256 -10.47 23.81 13.33
C GLN A 256 -9.05 23.29 13.19
N VAL A 257 -8.90 22.02 12.78
CA VAL A 257 -7.61 21.44 12.43
C VAL A 257 -7.06 22.14 11.20
N VAL A 258 -5.80 22.56 11.28
CA VAL A 258 -5.09 23.14 10.13
C VAL A 258 -4.69 22.02 9.19
N LEU A 259 -5.17 22.07 7.96
CA LEU A 259 -4.85 21.13 6.90
C LEU A 259 -3.82 21.74 5.93
N TYR A 260 -3.01 20.89 5.28
CA TYR A 260 -2.10 21.28 4.22
C TYR A 260 -1.98 20.17 3.17
N GLY A 261 -1.51 20.51 1.97
CA GLY A 261 -1.19 19.54 0.92
C GLY A 261 0.22 19.01 1.12
N ALA A 262 0.35 17.69 1.24
CA ALA A 262 1.62 16.99 1.48
C ALA A 262 2.10 16.18 0.25
N GLY A 263 1.44 16.32 -0.90
CA GLY A 263 1.79 15.58 -2.11
C GLY A 263 2.97 16.17 -2.88
N SER A 264 3.40 15.46 -3.93
CA SER A 264 4.52 15.80 -4.79
C SER A 264 4.15 16.77 -5.90
N LYS A 265 5.00 17.79 -6.10
CA LYS A 265 4.92 18.70 -7.26
C LYS A 265 5.30 17.99 -8.55
N SER A 266 6.29 17.11 -8.49
CA SER A 266 6.76 16.34 -9.64
C SER A 266 5.72 15.34 -10.12
N VAL A 267 4.99 14.68 -9.22
CA VAL A 267 3.85 13.82 -9.59
C VAL A 267 2.75 14.65 -10.27
N ARG A 268 2.42 15.82 -9.71
CA ARG A 268 1.43 16.71 -10.34
C ARG A 268 1.87 17.16 -11.73
N GLN A 269 3.12 17.60 -11.87
CA GLN A 269 3.66 18.05 -13.16
C GLN A 269 3.66 16.92 -14.20
N ALA A 270 4.03 15.70 -13.81
CA ALA A 270 4.00 14.55 -14.71
C ALA A 270 2.57 14.26 -15.21
N ILE A 271 1.56 14.31 -14.32
CA ILE A 271 0.17 14.12 -14.70
C ILE A 271 -0.31 15.26 -15.64
N GLU A 272 0.03 16.50 -15.35
CA GLU A 272 -0.33 17.66 -16.18
C GLU A 272 0.32 17.62 -17.56
N THR A 273 1.57 17.15 -17.64
CA THR A 273 2.35 17.09 -18.88
C THR A 273 1.93 15.92 -19.76
N HIS A 274 1.89 14.72 -19.20
CA HIS A 274 1.69 13.48 -19.97
C HIS A 274 0.22 13.09 -20.10
N GLN A 275 -0.64 13.62 -19.23
CA GLN A 275 -2.07 13.34 -19.22
C GLN A 275 -2.37 11.83 -19.33
N PRO A 276 -1.92 11.00 -18.37
CA PRO A 276 -2.15 9.56 -18.40
C PRO A 276 -3.65 9.24 -18.37
N LEU A 277 -4.00 7.99 -18.65
CA LEU A 277 -5.37 7.50 -18.60
C LEU A 277 -5.97 7.63 -17.20
N LEU A 278 -5.17 7.29 -16.18
CA LEU A 278 -5.60 7.21 -14.78
C LEU A 278 -4.38 7.46 -13.87
N GLY A 279 -4.57 8.13 -12.75
CA GLY A 279 -3.64 8.22 -11.63
C GLY A 279 -4.17 7.42 -10.44
N LEU A 280 -3.36 6.54 -9.87
CA LEU A 280 -3.65 5.76 -8.67
C LEU A 280 -2.61 6.09 -7.62
N HIS A 281 -3.05 6.52 -6.44
CA HIS A 281 -2.21 7.03 -5.36
C HIS A 281 -2.62 6.48 -4.00
N GLY A 282 -1.72 6.58 -3.03
CA GLY A 282 -1.92 6.23 -1.63
C GLY A 282 -1.29 7.26 -0.71
N HIS A 283 -0.47 6.79 0.26
CA HIS A 283 0.39 7.58 1.12
C HIS A 283 -0.36 8.46 2.14
N ILE A 284 -1.31 9.26 1.71
CA ILE A 284 -2.11 10.14 2.60
C ILE A 284 -3.43 9.45 2.93
N HIS A 285 -3.45 8.75 4.05
CA HIS A 285 -4.56 7.90 4.50
C HIS A 285 -5.86 8.68 4.70
N GLU A 286 -5.75 9.92 5.18
CA GLU A 286 -6.87 10.79 5.53
C GLU A 286 -7.53 11.46 4.32
N SER A 287 -7.01 11.24 3.10
CA SER A 287 -7.47 11.92 1.89
C SER A 287 -8.12 11.00 0.86
N PRO A 288 -9.11 10.18 1.25
CA PRO A 288 -9.85 9.39 0.26
C PRO A 288 -10.59 10.32 -0.70
N GLY A 289 -10.38 10.12 -1.99
CA GLY A 289 -11.03 10.97 -2.99
C GLY A 289 -10.78 10.54 -4.43
N ILE A 290 -11.52 11.18 -5.31
CA ILE A 290 -11.31 11.09 -6.76
C ILE A 290 -11.44 12.49 -7.34
N MET A 291 -10.46 12.89 -8.14
CA MET A 291 -10.47 14.17 -8.81
C MET A 291 -9.93 14.09 -10.24
N LYS A 292 -10.00 15.19 -10.98
CA LYS A 292 -9.42 15.28 -12.32
C LYS A 292 -8.34 16.33 -12.39
N ILE A 293 -7.20 15.96 -13.00
CA ILE A 293 -6.15 16.88 -13.41
C ILE A 293 -6.11 16.86 -14.94
N GLY A 294 -6.62 17.91 -15.57
CA GLY A 294 -6.87 17.89 -17.01
C GLY A 294 -7.89 16.79 -17.38
N ARG A 295 -7.51 15.86 -18.28
CA ARG A 295 -8.35 14.70 -18.63
C ARG A 295 -8.16 13.51 -17.68
N THR A 296 -7.04 13.46 -16.94
CA THR A 296 -6.68 12.34 -16.08
C THR A 296 -7.58 12.28 -14.84
N VAL A 297 -8.18 11.12 -14.60
CA VAL A 297 -8.84 10.82 -13.33
C VAL A 297 -7.76 10.35 -12.35
N CYS A 298 -7.66 11.00 -11.19
CA CYS A 298 -6.74 10.62 -10.10
C CYS A 298 -7.56 10.15 -8.90
N ALA A 299 -7.11 9.09 -8.24
CA ALA A 299 -7.80 8.50 -7.10
C ALA A 299 -6.81 8.11 -5.99
N ASN A 300 -7.21 8.39 -4.74
CA ASN A 300 -6.63 7.85 -3.53
C ASN A 300 -7.76 7.20 -2.73
N PRO A 301 -7.74 5.90 -2.42
CA PRO A 301 -8.80 5.28 -1.62
C PRO A 301 -8.76 5.67 -0.15
N GLY A 302 -7.62 6.21 0.35
CA GLY A 302 -7.35 6.34 1.77
C GLY A 302 -7.08 4.98 2.43
N SER A 303 -6.85 4.99 3.76
CA SER A 303 -6.61 3.75 4.51
C SER A 303 -7.16 3.81 5.93
N GLU A 304 -7.76 2.70 6.35
CA GLU A 304 -8.17 2.39 7.74
C GLU A 304 -7.71 0.96 8.08
N TYR A 305 -6.45 0.65 7.73
CA TYR A 305 -5.91 -0.71 7.86
C TYR A 305 -5.93 -1.25 9.30
N ALA A 306 -5.70 -0.38 10.28
CA ALA A 306 -5.64 -0.76 11.70
C ALA A 306 -7.01 -1.23 12.25
N GLU A 307 -8.10 -0.80 11.64
CA GLU A 307 -9.47 -1.26 11.91
C GLU A 307 -9.80 -2.54 11.14
N GLY A 308 -8.88 -2.97 10.26
CA GLY A 308 -9.08 -4.09 9.36
C GLY A 308 -10.13 -3.80 8.28
N ILE A 309 -10.33 -2.53 7.93
CA ILE A 309 -11.20 -2.08 6.84
C ILE A 309 -10.36 -1.91 5.58
N LEU A 310 -10.78 -2.53 4.48
CA LEU A 310 -10.16 -2.37 3.19
C LEU A 310 -10.82 -1.21 2.45
N HIS A 311 -10.04 -0.19 2.12
CA HIS A 311 -10.42 0.83 1.16
C HIS A 311 -9.88 0.49 -0.23
N GLY A 312 -10.61 0.84 -1.28
CA GLY A 312 -10.18 0.58 -2.64
C GLY A 312 -10.91 1.43 -3.68
N VAL A 313 -10.42 1.34 -4.89
CA VAL A 313 -11.03 1.96 -6.08
C VAL A 313 -11.34 0.87 -7.10
N LEU A 314 -12.59 0.78 -7.51
CA LEU A 314 -12.99 0.01 -8.68
C LEU A 314 -12.93 0.90 -9.92
N VAL A 315 -12.30 0.40 -10.97
CA VAL A 315 -12.20 1.10 -12.25
C VAL A 315 -12.57 0.17 -13.38
N ASN A 316 -13.40 0.64 -14.29
CA ASN A 316 -13.71 -0.07 -15.54
C ASN A 316 -13.02 0.67 -16.71
N LEU A 317 -12.17 -0.05 -17.42
CA LEU A 317 -11.43 0.43 -18.58
C LEU A 317 -11.97 -0.22 -19.86
N ALA A 318 -12.23 0.56 -20.89
CA ALA A 318 -12.55 0.05 -22.22
C ALA A 318 -12.21 1.10 -23.28
N ASP A 319 -11.76 0.61 -24.44
CA ASP A 319 -11.43 1.45 -25.61
C ASP A 319 -10.45 2.62 -25.29
N GLY A 320 -9.49 2.39 -24.39
CA GLY A 320 -8.52 3.39 -23.96
C GLY A 320 -9.14 4.53 -23.13
N LYS A 321 -10.24 4.28 -22.42
CA LYS A 321 -10.94 5.25 -21.58
C LYS A 321 -11.32 4.65 -20.23
N VAL A 322 -11.34 5.48 -19.21
CA VAL A 322 -12.00 5.18 -17.95
C VAL A 322 -13.51 5.32 -18.17
N GLN A 323 -14.24 4.22 -18.14
CA GLN A 323 -15.70 4.19 -18.33
C GLN A 323 -16.45 4.52 -17.04
N SER A 324 -15.97 3.98 -15.93
CA SER A 324 -16.52 4.26 -14.60
C SER A 324 -15.47 4.02 -13.52
N TYR A 325 -15.67 4.64 -12.40
CA TYR A 325 -14.84 4.48 -11.21
C TYR A 325 -15.70 4.64 -9.95
N GLN A 326 -15.29 3.98 -8.87
CA GLN A 326 -16.00 4.04 -7.59
C GLN A 326 -15.04 3.75 -6.43
N LEU A 327 -15.10 4.58 -5.37
CA LEU A 327 -14.50 4.24 -4.08
C LEU A 327 -15.30 3.13 -3.40
N THR A 328 -14.61 2.22 -2.71
CA THR A 328 -15.21 1.13 -1.95
C THR A 328 -14.60 1.07 -0.56
N SER A 329 -15.37 0.56 0.41
CA SER A 329 -14.94 0.29 1.77
C SER A 329 -15.61 -0.99 2.27
N GLY A 330 -14.85 -1.86 2.98
CA GLY A 330 -15.41 -3.13 3.46
C GLY A 330 -14.53 -3.97 4.38
#